data_15b4f9741b81659f3cdc0856c7d9d3a3
#
_entry.id   15b4f9741b81659f3cdc0856c7d9d3a3
#
_cell.length_a   1.000
_cell.length_b   1.000
_cell.length_c   1.000
_cell.angle_alpha   90.00
_cell.angle_beta   90.00
_cell.angle_gamma   90.00
#
_symmetry.space_group_name_H-M   'P 1'
#
loop_
_entity.id
_entity.type
_entity.pdbx_description
1 polymer ?
#
loop_
_entity_poly.entity_id
_entity_poly.type
_entity_poly.pdbx_seq_one_letter_code
_entity_poly.pdbx_strand_id
1 'polypeptide(L)'
;MDAEKKAACTGKELPSRVVTTNEILKKGLEAKDGLLDSASLSEDEKAVMATLAKKRGVSDFAFRVIEREVVVYALTKDAEEVAAALETAGVTGNEIGSITSKILTSGEWKNAAFRGYNIAIPPARIIPGRTSAYVSFLESVKDKLCSLGFEEFDGPLVETEFWDCDALFMPQFHAARDIHDVYSIKNPTHAKTIEEPFLSNVAAVHRDGGNTGSRGWNYNFDENFTKHLILRSQGTVLSAHQLAKAKVPGKYFGIARCFRYDKVDATHLSDFYQTEGIVLGEEANLKTLLGFLEMFAVEIAGATEVKYVPGYFPFTEPSVEVHIKHPVLGWFELGGAGIFRPEVTKPMGVDVPVLAWGIGIDRMALMALKLNDLRELFSSDIEQVRLRKAKI
;
A
#
# COMPACT_ATOMS: atom_id res chain seq x y z
N MET A 1 3.94 20.05 -31.01
CA MET A 1 5.29 20.64 -31.27
C MET A 1 5.87 20.20 -32.62
N ASP A 2 5.88 18.92 -32.97
CA ASP A 2 6.49 18.49 -34.26
C ASP A 2 5.73 18.88 -35.49
N ALA A 3 4.39 18.93 -35.42
CA ALA A 3 3.55 19.36 -36.57
C ALA A 3 3.68 20.87 -36.85
N GLU A 4 3.77 21.70 -35.81
CA GLU A 4 4.00 23.15 -35.94
C GLU A 4 5.38 23.47 -36.52
N LYS A 5 6.42 22.78 -36.05
CA LYS A 5 7.77 22.89 -36.59
C LYS A 5 7.83 22.45 -38.05
N LYS A 6 7.12 21.37 -38.41
CA LYS A 6 7.05 20.84 -39.78
C LYS A 6 6.29 21.77 -40.69
N ALA A 7 5.20 22.40 -40.24
CA ALA A 7 4.43 23.41 -41.00
C ALA A 7 5.28 24.69 -41.21
N ALA A 8 5.97 25.18 -40.20
CA ALA A 8 6.87 26.32 -40.29
C ALA A 8 8.01 26.11 -41.31
N CYS A 9 8.55 24.88 -41.39
CA CYS A 9 9.61 24.54 -42.35
C CYS A 9 9.10 24.31 -43.78
N THR A 10 7.84 23.96 -43.95
CA THR A 10 7.28 23.58 -45.30
C THR A 10 6.35 24.62 -45.87
N GLY A 11 6.00 25.69 -45.13
CA GLY A 11 5.06 26.73 -45.54
C GLY A 11 3.62 26.24 -45.75
N LYS A 12 3.27 25.06 -45.26
CA LYS A 12 1.91 24.50 -45.34
C LYS A 12 1.08 24.88 -44.13
N GLU A 13 -0.20 25.17 -44.35
CA GLU A 13 -1.13 25.40 -43.24
C GLU A 13 -1.26 24.15 -42.37
N LEU A 14 -1.42 24.37 -41.05
CA LEU A 14 -1.67 23.29 -40.10
C LEU A 14 -3.02 22.62 -40.40
N PRO A 15 -3.12 21.29 -40.35
CA PRO A 15 -4.42 20.61 -40.44
C PRO A 15 -5.39 21.16 -39.41
N SER A 16 -6.65 21.40 -39.78
CA SER A 16 -7.69 21.96 -38.89
C SER A 16 -7.77 21.25 -37.53
N ARG A 17 -7.66 19.94 -37.55
CA ARG A 17 -7.67 19.13 -36.30
C ARG A 17 -6.51 19.45 -35.33
N VAL A 18 -5.34 19.84 -35.86
CA VAL A 18 -4.18 20.22 -35.04
C VAL A 18 -4.43 21.59 -34.41
N VAL A 19 -5.02 22.51 -35.16
CA VAL A 19 -5.40 23.84 -34.68
C VAL A 19 -6.41 23.71 -33.54
N THR A 20 -7.49 22.98 -33.77
CA THR A 20 -8.53 22.73 -32.75
C THR A 20 -7.97 22.03 -31.51
N THR A 21 -7.03 21.08 -31.70
CA THR A 21 -6.36 20.41 -30.57
C THR A 21 -5.56 21.40 -29.73
N ASN A 22 -4.81 22.30 -30.35
CA ASN A 22 -4.03 23.31 -29.62
C ASN A 22 -4.93 24.31 -28.92
N GLU A 23 -6.04 24.70 -29.52
CA GLU A 23 -7.01 25.64 -28.96
C GLU A 23 -7.67 25.04 -27.69
N ILE A 24 -8.11 23.79 -27.73
CA ILE A 24 -8.75 23.15 -26.58
C ILE A 24 -7.77 22.89 -25.44
N LEU A 25 -6.51 22.57 -25.74
CA LEU A 25 -5.46 22.45 -24.73
C LEU A 25 -5.15 23.80 -24.05
N LYS A 26 -5.12 24.91 -24.83
CA LYS A 26 -4.99 26.26 -24.27
C LYS A 26 -6.16 26.63 -23.39
N LYS A 27 -7.40 26.39 -23.84
CA LYS A 27 -8.61 26.61 -23.05
C LYS A 27 -8.57 25.84 -21.73
N GLY A 28 -8.06 24.58 -21.75
CA GLY A 28 -7.88 23.76 -20.53
C GLY A 28 -6.86 24.32 -19.57
N LEU A 29 -5.76 24.87 -20.06
CA LEU A 29 -4.72 25.49 -19.24
C LEU A 29 -5.16 26.84 -18.63
N GLU A 30 -5.97 27.59 -19.36
CA GLU A 30 -6.48 28.91 -18.94
C GLU A 30 -7.77 28.84 -18.11
N ALA A 31 -8.39 27.66 -18.08
CA ALA A 31 -9.65 27.46 -17.37
C ALA A 31 -9.46 27.63 -15.84
N LYS A 32 -10.37 28.36 -15.23
CA LYS A 32 -10.42 28.55 -13.78
C LYS A 32 -10.61 27.17 -13.12
N ASP A 33 -9.76 26.84 -12.15
CA ASP A 33 -9.76 25.57 -11.44
C ASP A 33 -9.53 24.33 -12.33
N GLY A 34 -9.02 24.53 -13.58
CA GLY A 34 -8.79 23.44 -14.53
C GLY A 34 -10.05 22.78 -15.06
N LEU A 35 -11.21 23.43 -14.93
CA LEU A 35 -12.51 22.90 -15.33
C LEU A 35 -13.01 23.59 -16.61
N LEU A 36 -13.37 22.79 -17.62
CA LEU A 36 -14.03 23.22 -18.84
C LEU A 36 -15.47 22.71 -18.84
N ASP A 37 -16.42 23.63 -19.08
CA ASP A 37 -17.80 23.22 -19.27
C ASP A 37 -17.98 22.65 -20.68
N SER A 38 -18.40 21.40 -20.76
CA SER A 38 -18.65 20.70 -22.04
C SER A 38 -19.76 21.34 -22.88
N ALA A 39 -20.70 22.05 -22.25
CA ALA A 39 -21.77 22.76 -22.96
C ALA A 39 -21.25 23.98 -23.72
N SER A 40 -20.13 24.56 -23.32
CA SER A 40 -19.50 25.71 -23.97
C SER A 40 -18.63 25.37 -25.20
N LEU A 41 -18.43 24.07 -25.46
CA LEU A 41 -17.55 23.58 -26.49
C LEU A 41 -18.33 23.33 -27.82
N SER A 42 -17.70 23.65 -28.95
CA SER A 42 -18.20 23.29 -30.27
C SER A 42 -18.16 21.76 -30.50
N GLU A 43 -18.89 21.25 -31.48
CA GLU A 43 -18.92 19.82 -31.80
C GLU A 43 -17.53 19.28 -32.22
N ASP A 44 -16.76 20.09 -32.96
CA ASP A 44 -15.39 19.73 -33.35
C ASP A 44 -14.45 19.68 -32.13
N GLU A 45 -14.59 20.60 -31.17
CA GLU A 45 -13.85 20.62 -29.93
C GLU A 45 -14.22 19.43 -29.04
N LYS A 46 -15.51 19.06 -28.96
CA LYS A 46 -15.98 17.88 -28.25
C LYS A 46 -15.38 16.59 -28.84
N ALA A 47 -15.36 16.49 -30.16
CA ALA A 47 -14.78 15.35 -30.88
C ALA A 47 -13.27 15.21 -30.59
N VAL A 48 -12.53 16.32 -30.58
CA VAL A 48 -11.10 16.34 -30.25
C VAL A 48 -10.90 16.00 -28.77
N MET A 49 -11.67 16.59 -27.87
CA MET A 49 -11.59 16.32 -26.44
C MET A 49 -11.84 14.84 -26.12
N ALA A 50 -12.80 14.20 -26.83
CA ALA A 50 -13.05 12.76 -26.67
C ALA A 50 -11.85 11.88 -27.03
N THR A 51 -10.97 12.35 -27.92
CA THR A 51 -9.72 11.64 -28.25
C THR A 51 -8.62 11.86 -27.22
N LEU A 52 -8.62 12.98 -26.51
CA LEU A 52 -7.64 13.38 -25.47
C LEU A 52 -8.11 13.00 -24.06
N ALA A 53 -9.35 12.54 -23.92
CA ALA A 53 -9.90 12.14 -22.63
C ALA A 53 -9.38 10.77 -22.19
N LYS A 54 -9.35 10.57 -20.87
CA LYS A 54 -8.95 9.31 -20.23
C LYS A 54 -9.77 8.14 -20.78
N LYS A 55 -9.09 7.15 -21.34
CA LYS A 55 -9.66 5.86 -21.76
C LYS A 55 -9.10 4.75 -20.89
N ARG A 56 -9.85 3.65 -20.77
CA ARG A 56 -9.43 2.46 -20.01
C ARG A 56 -8.13 1.89 -20.62
N GLY A 57 -7.08 1.74 -19.80
CA GLY A 57 -5.79 1.18 -20.22
C GLY A 57 -4.81 2.15 -20.88
N VAL A 58 -5.12 3.45 -20.92
CA VAL A 58 -4.20 4.50 -21.44
C VAL A 58 -3.75 5.36 -20.27
N SER A 59 -2.42 5.50 -20.08
CA SER A 59 -1.81 6.31 -19.02
C SER A 59 -1.76 7.80 -19.37
N ASP A 60 -1.59 8.11 -20.67
CA ASP A 60 -1.43 9.49 -21.15
C ASP A 60 -2.76 10.06 -21.63
N PHE A 61 -3.29 11.00 -20.89
CA PHE A 61 -4.51 11.74 -21.22
C PHE A 61 -4.38 13.20 -20.81
N ALA A 62 -4.99 14.10 -21.57
CA ALA A 62 -5.00 15.54 -21.27
C ALA A 62 -6.26 15.96 -20.48
N PHE A 63 -7.38 15.25 -20.65
CA PHE A 63 -8.66 15.59 -20.03
C PHE A 63 -9.30 14.37 -19.36
N ARG A 64 -10.04 14.65 -18.29
CA ARG A 64 -10.93 13.68 -17.64
C ARG A 64 -12.36 14.22 -17.66
N VAL A 65 -13.28 13.45 -18.19
CA VAL A 65 -14.70 13.79 -18.13
C VAL A 65 -15.19 13.57 -16.70
N ILE A 66 -15.79 14.61 -16.11
CA ILE A 66 -16.40 14.58 -14.79
C ILE A 66 -17.86 14.98 -14.95
N GLU A 67 -18.76 14.07 -14.61
CA GLU A 67 -20.18 14.40 -14.51
C GLU A 67 -20.44 14.95 -13.11
N ARG A 68 -20.96 16.16 -13.02
CA ARG A 68 -21.36 16.79 -11.76
C ARG A 68 -22.83 17.19 -11.86
N GLU A 69 -23.56 16.83 -10.85
CA GLU A 69 -24.90 17.35 -10.63
C GLU A 69 -24.77 18.79 -10.10
N VAL A 70 -25.19 19.75 -10.90
CA VAL A 70 -25.20 21.17 -10.52
C VAL A 70 -26.59 21.50 -9.98
N VAL A 71 -26.65 21.68 -8.66
CA VAL A 71 -27.88 22.13 -8.00
C VAL A 71 -27.97 23.66 -8.10
N VAL A 72 -28.94 24.15 -8.80
CA VAL A 72 -29.23 25.59 -8.92
C VAL A 72 -30.43 25.92 -8.06
N TYR A 73 -30.25 26.85 -7.14
CA TYR A 73 -31.34 27.36 -6.33
C TYR A 73 -31.92 28.65 -6.96
N ALA A 74 -33.21 28.66 -7.13
CA ALA A 74 -33.96 29.85 -7.57
C ALA A 74 -35.11 30.13 -6.60
N LEU A 75 -35.39 31.40 -6.40
CA LEU A 75 -36.58 31.80 -5.64
C LEU A 75 -37.81 31.45 -6.44
N THR A 76 -38.82 30.89 -5.79
CA THR A 76 -40.12 30.64 -6.37
C THR A 76 -40.93 31.94 -6.50
N LYS A 77 -42.02 31.92 -7.29
CA LYS A 77 -42.92 33.11 -7.40
C LYS A 77 -43.50 33.56 -6.08
N ASP A 78 -43.60 32.67 -5.12
CA ASP A 78 -44.18 32.91 -3.81
C ASP A 78 -43.17 33.46 -2.80
N ALA A 79 -41.92 33.70 -3.21
CA ALA A 79 -40.85 34.12 -2.31
C ALA A 79 -41.13 35.47 -1.64
N GLU A 80 -41.75 36.41 -2.35
CA GLU A 80 -42.14 37.73 -1.80
C GLU A 80 -43.24 37.60 -0.78
N GLU A 81 -44.26 36.76 -1.01
CA GLU A 81 -45.35 36.49 -0.07
C GLU A 81 -44.84 35.79 1.21
N VAL A 82 -43.96 34.84 1.06
CA VAL A 82 -43.31 34.14 2.19
C VAL A 82 -42.44 35.12 2.98
N ALA A 83 -41.69 36.00 2.33
CA ALA A 83 -40.86 37.00 2.99
C ALA A 83 -41.72 37.96 3.84
N ALA A 84 -42.82 38.45 3.27
CA ALA A 84 -43.76 39.33 4.00
C ALA A 84 -44.45 38.61 5.19
N ALA A 85 -44.78 37.33 5.03
CA ALA A 85 -45.34 36.52 6.12
C ALA A 85 -44.31 36.27 7.23
N LEU A 86 -43.03 36.06 6.90
CA LEU A 86 -41.95 35.91 7.88
C LEU A 86 -41.68 37.21 8.64
N GLU A 87 -41.68 38.36 7.98
CA GLU A 87 -41.60 39.68 8.65
C GLU A 87 -42.75 39.89 9.61
N THR A 88 -43.98 39.55 9.19
CA THR A 88 -45.16 39.65 10.04
C THR A 88 -45.09 38.72 11.25
N ALA A 89 -44.46 37.56 11.09
CA ALA A 89 -44.21 36.62 12.18
C ALA A 89 -43.01 36.99 13.08
N GLY A 90 -42.34 38.14 12.82
CA GLY A 90 -41.21 38.63 13.63
C GLY A 90 -39.90 37.89 13.36
N VAL A 91 -39.80 37.17 12.26
CA VAL A 91 -38.56 36.48 11.83
C VAL A 91 -37.72 37.46 11.02
N THR A 92 -36.65 37.98 11.63
CA THR A 92 -35.81 39.04 11.04
C THR A 92 -34.53 38.50 10.37
N GLY A 93 -34.24 37.22 10.51
CA GLY A 93 -32.99 36.65 10.07
C GLY A 93 -31.77 36.88 10.98
N ASN A 94 -31.95 37.72 12.00
CA ASN A 94 -30.90 38.07 12.96
C ASN A 94 -30.99 37.27 14.27
N GLU A 95 -31.80 36.22 14.31
CA GLU A 95 -31.93 35.38 15.49
C GLU A 95 -30.68 34.56 15.71
N ILE A 96 -30.28 34.43 16.97
CA ILE A 96 -29.14 33.57 17.38
C ILE A 96 -29.57 32.11 17.31
N GLY A 97 -28.98 31.36 16.41
CA GLY A 97 -29.21 29.91 16.28
C GLY A 97 -28.34 29.08 17.21
N SER A 98 -27.07 29.49 17.39
CA SER A 98 -26.12 28.83 18.27
C SER A 98 -25.32 29.85 19.05
N ILE A 99 -25.14 29.63 20.35
CA ILE A 99 -24.31 30.46 21.21
C ILE A 99 -22.86 30.12 20.98
N THR A 100 -22.07 31.09 20.53
CA THR A 100 -20.61 30.97 20.38
C THR A 100 -19.88 31.69 21.52
N SER A 101 -18.63 31.35 21.77
CA SER A 101 -17.79 32.05 22.76
C SER A 101 -17.72 33.57 22.49
N LYS A 102 -17.70 33.98 21.23
CA LYS A 102 -17.70 35.38 20.82
C LYS A 102 -18.98 36.11 21.25
N ILE A 103 -20.16 35.51 21.00
CA ILE A 103 -21.45 36.04 21.39
C ILE A 103 -21.58 36.15 22.92
N LEU A 104 -21.06 35.17 23.65
CA LEU A 104 -21.02 35.22 25.11
C LEU A 104 -20.16 36.35 25.64
N THR A 105 -18.96 36.51 25.07
CA THR A 105 -17.97 37.51 25.50
C THR A 105 -18.44 38.93 25.14
N SER A 106 -19.02 39.14 23.95
CA SER A 106 -19.54 40.44 23.53
C SER A 106 -20.81 40.87 24.27
N GLY A 107 -21.54 39.91 24.83
CA GLY A 107 -22.83 40.18 25.50
C GLY A 107 -24.00 40.46 24.56
N GLU A 108 -23.83 40.28 23.26
CA GLU A 108 -24.86 40.48 22.22
C GLU A 108 -26.11 39.62 22.47
N TRP A 109 -25.94 38.45 23.07
CA TRP A 109 -27.00 37.52 23.38
C TRP A 109 -28.10 38.12 24.32
N LYS A 110 -27.77 39.14 25.12
CA LYS A 110 -28.69 39.75 26.07
C LYS A 110 -29.83 40.52 25.41
N ASN A 111 -29.60 41.03 24.19
CA ASN A 111 -30.55 41.83 23.45
C ASN A 111 -31.01 41.19 22.14
N ALA A 112 -30.63 39.91 21.90
CA ALA A 112 -30.98 39.21 20.68
C ALA A 112 -32.12 38.23 20.88
N ALA A 113 -32.94 38.05 19.86
CA ALA A 113 -33.92 36.97 19.83
C ALA A 113 -33.21 35.63 19.52
N PHE A 114 -33.67 34.57 20.19
CA PHE A 114 -33.19 33.23 19.92
C PHE A 114 -34.10 32.53 18.92
N ARG A 115 -33.51 31.82 17.95
CA ARG A 115 -34.27 31.00 17.02
C ARG A 115 -34.93 29.86 17.77
N GLY A 116 -36.26 29.71 17.55
CA GLY A 116 -37.01 28.60 18.12
C GLY A 116 -36.41 27.24 17.67
N TYR A 117 -36.30 26.31 18.61
CA TYR A 117 -35.80 24.98 18.34
C TYR A 117 -36.83 24.14 17.59
N ASN A 118 -36.55 23.79 16.35
CA ASN A 118 -37.44 22.96 15.54
C ASN A 118 -36.96 21.52 15.52
N ILE A 119 -37.61 20.66 16.28
CA ILE A 119 -37.31 19.24 16.38
C ILE A 119 -37.72 18.43 15.13
N ALA A 120 -38.53 18.99 14.24
CA ALA A 120 -38.93 18.34 13.00
C ALA A 120 -37.86 18.47 11.89
N ILE A 121 -36.92 19.40 12.05
CA ILE A 121 -35.80 19.51 11.12
C ILE A 121 -34.74 18.45 11.49
N PRO A 122 -34.44 17.51 10.59
CA PRO A 122 -33.39 16.54 10.86
C PRO A 122 -32.06 17.25 11.07
N PRO A 123 -31.17 16.73 11.96
CA PRO A 123 -29.85 17.31 12.18
C PRO A 123 -29.05 17.30 10.89
N ALA A 124 -28.10 18.23 10.79
CA ALA A 124 -27.17 18.24 9.66
C ALA A 124 -26.54 16.87 9.50
N ARG A 125 -26.57 16.36 8.27
CA ARG A 125 -25.96 15.04 7.97
C ARG A 125 -24.46 15.14 8.12
N ILE A 126 -23.93 14.63 9.21
CA ILE A 126 -22.51 14.48 9.41
C ILE A 126 -22.05 13.26 8.60
N ILE A 127 -21.14 13.48 7.66
CA ILE A 127 -20.49 12.39 6.95
C ILE A 127 -19.17 12.12 7.70
N PRO A 128 -19.09 11.08 8.53
CA PRO A 128 -17.87 10.77 9.25
C PRO A 128 -16.78 10.34 8.26
N GLY A 129 -15.53 10.51 8.66
CA GLY A 129 -14.40 9.94 7.96
C GLY A 129 -14.49 8.41 7.92
N ARG A 130 -13.81 7.80 6.96
CA ARG A 130 -13.68 6.33 6.84
C ARG A 130 -12.23 5.95 6.86
N THR A 131 -11.92 4.87 7.53
CA THR A 131 -10.62 4.18 7.37
C THR A 131 -10.54 3.58 5.97
N SER A 132 -9.36 3.61 5.36
CA SER A 132 -9.09 2.91 4.10
C SER A 132 -9.41 1.42 4.25
N ALA A 133 -10.08 0.84 3.25
CA ALA A 133 -10.38 -0.58 3.24
C ALA A 133 -9.11 -1.46 3.34
N TYR A 134 -8.01 -0.98 2.75
CA TYR A 134 -6.73 -1.65 2.84
C TYR A 134 -6.15 -1.62 4.26
N VAL A 135 -6.17 -0.45 4.94
CA VAL A 135 -5.72 -0.36 6.35
C VAL A 135 -6.58 -1.24 7.25
N SER A 136 -7.91 -1.22 7.07
CA SER A 136 -8.80 -2.11 7.82
C SER A 136 -8.49 -3.60 7.58
N PHE A 137 -8.08 -3.96 6.35
CA PHE A 137 -7.64 -5.32 6.05
C PHE A 137 -6.33 -5.66 6.79
N LEU A 138 -5.33 -4.77 6.79
CA LEU A 138 -4.09 -4.98 7.54
C LEU A 138 -4.35 -5.20 9.04
N GLU A 139 -5.19 -4.36 9.63
CA GLU A 139 -5.58 -4.51 11.06
C GLU A 139 -6.30 -5.85 11.30
N SER A 140 -7.18 -6.28 10.41
CA SER A 140 -7.86 -7.59 10.54
C SER A 140 -6.90 -8.77 10.49
N VAL A 141 -5.81 -8.68 9.70
CA VAL A 141 -4.75 -9.71 9.66
C VAL A 141 -3.98 -9.72 10.98
N LYS A 142 -3.64 -8.55 11.53
CA LYS A 142 -2.99 -8.44 12.84
C LYS A 142 -3.85 -9.04 13.95
N ASP A 143 -5.12 -8.67 14.02
CA ASP A 143 -6.06 -9.19 15.01
C ASP A 143 -6.19 -10.71 14.93
N LYS A 144 -6.23 -11.26 13.70
CA LYS A 144 -6.27 -12.71 13.50
C LYS A 144 -5.03 -13.39 14.05
N LEU A 145 -3.83 -12.90 13.74
CA LEU A 145 -2.58 -13.46 14.21
C LEU A 145 -2.43 -13.32 15.73
N CYS A 146 -2.76 -12.15 16.30
CA CYS A 146 -2.80 -11.96 17.74
C CYS A 146 -3.76 -12.93 18.43
N SER A 147 -4.95 -13.19 17.83
CA SER A 147 -5.93 -14.15 18.38
C SER A 147 -5.41 -15.59 18.40
N LEU A 148 -4.44 -15.93 17.56
CA LEU A 148 -3.75 -17.22 17.53
C LEU A 148 -2.54 -17.29 18.47
N GLY A 149 -2.31 -16.23 19.26
CA GLY A 149 -1.23 -16.13 20.25
C GLY A 149 0.12 -15.75 19.66
N PHE A 150 0.15 -15.05 18.53
CA PHE A 150 1.38 -14.47 18.00
C PHE A 150 1.66 -13.12 18.67
N GLU A 151 2.93 -12.84 18.91
CA GLU A 151 3.44 -11.53 19.32
C GLU A 151 3.89 -10.74 18.07
N GLU A 152 3.45 -9.47 17.95
CA GLU A 152 3.85 -8.59 16.84
C GLU A 152 5.27 -8.08 17.07
N PHE A 153 6.09 -8.08 16.01
CA PHE A 153 7.39 -7.43 15.94
C PHE A 153 7.45 -6.42 14.81
N ASP A 154 8.35 -5.47 14.95
CA ASP A 154 8.64 -4.46 13.93
C ASP A 154 10.15 -4.14 13.91
N GLY A 155 10.60 -3.38 12.93
CA GLY A 155 11.98 -2.96 12.78
C GLY A 155 12.19 -1.88 11.72
N PRO A 156 13.42 -1.41 11.56
CA PRO A 156 13.75 -0.29 10.70
C PRO A 156 13.53 -0.62 9.22
N LEU A 157 13.30 0.42 8.40
CA LEU A 157 13.21 0.31 6.94
C LEU A 157 14.59 0.23 6.29
N VAL A 158 15.57 0.89 6.90
CA VAL A 158 16.96 0.88 6.44
C VAL A 158 17.70 -0.20 7.23
N GLU A 159 18.28 -1.12 6.48
CA GLU A 159 18.98 -2.27 7.03
C GLU A 159 20.37 -2.39 6.45
N THR A 160 21.18 -3.28 7.02
CA THR A 160 22.46 -3.67 6.43
C THR A 160 22.27 -4.90 5.54
N GLU A 161 23.14 -5.08 4.57
CA GLU A 161 23.24 -6.34 3.80
C GLU A 161 23.41 -7.55 4.72
N PHE A 162 23.99 -7.33 5.91
CA PHE A 162 24.12 -8.37 6.92
C PHE A 162 22.75 -8.95 7.31
N TRP A 163 21.84 -8.11 7.77
CA TRP A 163 20.53 -8.57 8.26
C TRP A 163 19.59 -8.97 7.13
N ASP A 164 19.65 -8.27 5.98
CA ASP A 164 18.77 -8.55 4.84
C ASP A 164 19.15 -9.84 4.10
N CYS A 165 20.44 -10.20 4.10
CA CYS A 165 20.95 -11.32 3.31
C CYS A 165 21.87 -12.28 4.06
N ASP A 166 22.95 -11.78 4.70
CA ASP A 166 23.96 -12.68 5.27
C ASP A 166 23.42 -13.51 6.43
N ALA A 167 22.66 -12.88 7.34
CA ALA A 167 22.01 -13.56 8.45
C ALA A 167 20.98 -14.62 8.00
N LEU A 168 20.52 -14.53 6.77
CA LEU A 168 19.64 -15.49 6.10
C LEU A 168 20.44 -16.51 5.25
N PHE A 169 21.72 -16.64 5.49
CA PHE A 169 22.60 -17.58 4.81
C PHE A 169 22.62 -17.44 3.29
N MET A 170 22.31 -16.26 2.75
CA MET A 170 22.47 -15.96 1.35
C MET A 170 23.94 -15.59 1.09
N PRO A 171 24.68 -16.33 0.24
CA PRO A 171 26.10 -16.02 0.01
C PRO A 171 26.24 -14.64 -0.64
N GLN A 172 27.30 -13.93 -0.25
CA GLN A 172 27.71 -12.71 -0.95
C GLN A 172 28.00 -13.05 -2.40
N PHE A 173 27.65 -12.17 -3.33
CA PHE A 173 27.83 -12.36 -4.78
C PHE A 173 27.05 -13.54 -5.41
N HIS A 174 26.05 -14.08 -4.73
CA HIS A 174 25.16 -15.08 -5.32
C HIS A 174 24.06 -14.41 -6.14
N ALA A 175 23.70 -15.01 -7.29
CA ALA A 175 22.64 -14.49 -8.17
C ALA A 175 21.27 -14.30 -7.47
N ALA A 176 21.03 -15.01 -6.36
CA ALA A 176 19.83 -14.80 -5.55
C ALA A 176 19.74 -13.40 -4.91
N ARG A 177 20.87 -12.68 -4.76
CA ARG A 177 20.87 -11.28 -4.30
C ARG A 177 20.53 -10.31 -5.42
N ASP A 178 20.87 -10.64 -6.68
CA ASP A 178 20.55 -9.82 -7.85
C ASP A 178 19.05 -9.80 -8.15
N ILE A 179 18.33 -10.86 -7.79
CA ILE A 179 16.85 -10.95 -7.93
C ILE A 179 16.15 -9.92 -7.05
N HIS A 180 16.78 -9.51 -5.99
CA HIS A 180 16.33 -8.45 -5.10
C HIS A 180 17.04 -7.16 -5.46
N ASP A 181 16.67 -6.52 -6.57
CA ASP A 181 17.16 -5.19 -6.93
C ASP A 181 16.87 -4.20 -5.80
N VAL A 182 17.85 -4.08 -4.90
CA VAL A 182 17.72 -3.31 -3.67
C VAL A 182 18.01 -1.83 -3.88
N TYR A 183 17.32 -0.99 -3.14
CA TYR A 183 17.62 0.43 -3.08
C TYR A 183 18.75 0.70 -2.08
N SER A 184 19.93 1.08 -2.58
CA SER A 184 21.08 1.46 -1.74
C SER A 184 20.92 2.84 -1.13
N ILE A 185 21.37 3.02 0.11
CA ILE A 185 21.38 4.31 0.80
C ILE A 185 22.57 5.14 0.37
N LYS A 186 22.30 6.37 -0.08
CA LYS A 186 23.35 7.27 -0.60
C LYS A 186 24.24 7.88 0.48
N ASN A 187 23.70 8.17 1.66
CA ASN A 187 24.43 8.80 2.76
C ASN A 187 23.74 8.57 4.11
N PRO A 188 24.39 7.90 5.08
CA PRO A 188 25.65 7.17 4.94
C PRO A 188 25.47 5.89 4.07
N THR A 189 26.54 5.42 3.42
CA THR A 189 26.50 4.21 2.59
C THR A 189 26.70 2.94 3.40
N HIS A 190 27.33 3.01 4.56
CA HIS A 190 27.66 1.86 5.41
C HIS A 190 27.33 2.13 6.87
N ALA A 191 26.92 1.10 7.57
CA ALA A 191 26.83 1.11 9.02
C ALA A 191 28.23 1.17 9.66
N LYS A 192 28.35 1.74 10.84
CA LYS A 192 29.61 1.78 11.57
C LYS A 192 30.03 0.42 12.07
N THR A 193 29.08 -0.33 12.63
CA THR A 193 29.30 -1.63 13.26
C THR A 193 28.10 -2.53 13.03
N ILE A 194 28.32 -3.82 13.12
CA ILE A 194 27.29 -4.87 13.22
C ILE A 194 27.49 -5.51 14.58
N GLU A 195 26.40 -5.93 15.21
CA GLU A 195 26.41 -6.47 16.57
C GLU A 195 27.16 -7.81 16.64
N GLU A 196 28.01 -7.93 17.65
CA GLU A 196 28.59 -9.21 18.06
C GLU A 196 27.70 -9.91 19.13
N PRO A 197 27.65 -11.22 19.14
CA PRO A 197 28.48 -12.19 18.38
C PRO A 197 27.88 -12.59 16.99
N PHE A 198 26.82 -11.92 16.53
CA PHE A 198 26.11 -12.32 15.32
C PHE A 198 27.00 -12.24 14.08
N LEU A 199 27.77 -11.17 13.92
CA LEU A 199 28.69 -11.00 12.78
C LEU A 199 29.68 -12.16 12.70
N SER A 200 30.38 -12.45 13.78
CA SER A 200 31.37 -13.52 13.84
C SER A 200 30.77 -14.90 13.58
N ASN A 201 29.58 -15.17 14.16
CA ASN A 201 28.89 -16.44 14.00
C ASN A 201 28.43 -16.65 12.55
N VAL A 202 27.80 -15.65 11.93
CA VAL A 202 27.33 -15.71 10.55
C VAL A 202 28.52 -15.84 9.59
N ALA A 203 29.58 -15.07 9.79
CA ALA A 203 30.79 -15.17 8.98
C ALA A 203 31.43 -16.58 9.04
N ALA A 204 31.45 -17.21 10.20
CA ALA A 204 31.95 -18.59 10.36
C ALA A 204 31.06 -19.58 9.59
N VAL A 205 29.73 -19.44 9.71
CA VAL A 205 28.79 -20.31 8.99
C VAL A 205 28.92 -20.17 7.48
N HIS A 206 29.12 -18.97 6.96
CA HIS A 206 29.35 -18.74 5.53
C HIS A 206 30.65 -19.33 5.05
N ARG A 207 31.74 -19.25 5.84
CA ARG A 207 33.05 -19.79 5.46
C ARG A 207 33.08 -21.31 5.41
N ASP A 208 32.74 -21.96 6.51
CA ASP A 208 32.98 -23.39 6.71
C ASP A 208 31.82 -24.14 7.39
N GLY A 209 30.67 -23.47 7.59
CA GLY A 209 29.50 -24.03 8.24
C GLY A 209 29.50 -23.84 9.75
N GLY A 210 30.58 -23.36 10.38
CA GLY A 210 30.67 -23.11 11.80
C GLY A 210 30.25 -24.32 12.65
N ASN A 211 29.33 -24.11 13.58
CA ASN A 211 28.79 -25.16 14.46
C ASN A 211 27.52 -25.86 13.91
N THR A 212 27.15 -25.66 12.66
CA THR A 212 25.90 -26.18 12.09
C THR A 212 25.99 -27.61 11.55
N GLY A 213 27.20 -28.12 11.34
CA GLY A 213 27.47 -29.40 10.70
C GLY A 213 27.45 -29.33 9.17
N SER A 214 27.22 -28.16 8.58
CA SER A 214 27.33 -27.91 7.14
C SER A 214 28.77 -27.56 6.74
N ARG A 215 29.02 -27.43 5.42
CA ARG A 215 30.32 -27.00 4.89
C ARG A 215 30.38 -25.50 4.61
N GLY A 216 29.28 -24.76 4.90
CA GLY A 216 29.13 -23.39 4.49
C GLY A 216 29.18 -23.23 2.96
N TRP A 217 29.49 -22.02 2.53
CA TRP A 217 29.64 -21.67 1.11
C TRP A 217 31.10 -21.69 0.64
N ASN A 218 32.05 -21.85 1.59
CA ASN A 218 33.49 -21.98 1.33
C ASN A 218 34.09 -20.79 0.55
N TYR A 219 33.80 -19.56 0.99
CA TYR A 219 34.39 -18.34 0.44
C TYR A 219 34.86 -17.39 1.54
N ASN A 220 35.65 -16.39 1.16
CA ASN A 220 36.08 -15.35 2.09
C ASN A 220 34.95 -14.34 2.31
N PHE A 221 34.39 -14.36 3.51
CA PHE A 221 33.34 -13.43 3.91
C PHE A 221 33.87 -12.00 4.02
N ASP A 222 33.26 -11.05 3.30
CA ASP A 222 33.64 -9.64 3.30
C ASP A 222 32.80 -8.86 4.32
N GLU A 223 33.45 -8.52 5.44
CA GLU A 223 32.81 -7.75 6.51
C GLU A 223 32.54 -6.28 6.14
N ASN A 224 33.18 -5.74 5.14
CA ASN A 224 32.87 -4.38 4.69
C ASN A 224 31.64 -4.35 3.81
N PHE A 225 31.53 -5.30 2.89
CA PHE A 225 30.34 -5.48 2.06
C PHE A 225 29.06 -5.63 2.92
N THR A 226 29.14 -6.45 3.97
CA THR A 226 28.00 -6.75 4.83
C THR A 226 27.46 -5.52 5.60
N LYS A 227 28.25 -4.44 5.74
CA LYS A 227 27.83 -3.17 6.38
C LYS A 227 27.08 -2.22 5.44
N HIS A 228 27.01 -2.51 4.16
CA HIS A 228 26.34 -1.65 3.20
C HIS A 228 24.86 -1.47 3.59
N LEU A 229 24.38 -0.22 3.52
CA LEU A 229 23.03 0.17 3.91
C LEU A 229 22.08 0.17 2.71
N ILE A 230 20.96 -0.49 2.89
CA ILE A 230 19.90 -0.66 1.89
C ILE A 230 18.52 -0.40 2.50
N LEU A 231 17.52 -0.20 1.66
CA LEU A 231 16.13 -0.41 2.07
C LEU A 231 15.85 -1.91 2.05
N ARG A 232 15.26 -2.44 3.12
CA ARG A 232 14.99 -3.89 3.23
C ARG A 232 14.20 -4.41 2.03
N SER A 233 14.71 -5.45 1.39
CA SER A 233 14.13 -6.05 0.18
C SER A 233 13.09 -7.12 0.50
N GLN A 234 13.07 -7.60 1.73
CA GLN A 234 12.19 -8.65 2.24
C GLN A 234 11.87 -8.44 3.71
N GLY A 235 10.70 -8.91 4.13
CA GLY A 235 10.30 -8.83 5.53
C GLY A 235 11.05 -9.82 6.42
N THR A 236 11.63 -10.87 5.85
CA THR A 236 12.37 -11.93 6.57
C THR A 236 13.58 -11.39 7.35
N VAL A 237 14.08 -10.21 7.00
CA VAL A 237 15.06 -9.46 7.81
C VAL A 237 14.57 -9.26 9.24
N LEU A 238 13.29 -8.96 9.42
CA LEU A 238 12.71 -8.80 10.76
C LEU A 238 12.64 -10.12 11.52
N SER A 239 12.41 -11.23 10.81
CA SER A 239 12.47 -12.58 11.38
C SER A 239 13.88 -12.92 11.87
N ALA A 240 14.93 -12.54 11.12
CA ALA A 240 16.32 -12.70 11.55
C ALA A 240 16.63 -11.92 12.82
N HIS A 241 16.22 -10.65 12.90
CA HIS A 241 16.33 -9.85 14.11
C HIS A 241 15.55 -10.44 15.30
N GLN A 242 14.36 -10.99 15.03
CA GLN A 242 13.54 -11.58 16.08
C GLN A 242 14.15 -12.89 16.63
N LEU A 243 14.79 -13.71 15.75
CA LEU A 243 15.50 -14.92 16.19
C LEU A 243 16.52 -14.63 17.29
N ALA A 244 17.28 -13.54 17.17
CA ALA A 244 18.32 -13.15 18.13
C ALA A 244 17.79 -12.88 19.56
N LYS A 245 16.50 -12.66 19.72
CA LYS A 245 15.85 -12.34 21.01
C LYS A 245 14.61 -13.18 21.30
N ALA A 246 14.30 -14.16 20.45
CA ALA A 246 13.11 -14.98 20.57
C ALA A 246 13.14 -15.87 21.83
N LYS A 247 11.98 -16.03 22.45
CA LYS A 247 11.76 -17.04 23.49
C LYS A 247 11.30 -18.34 22.84
N VAL A 248 11.69 -19.47 23.41
CA VAL A 248 11.31 -20.82 22.98
C VAL A 248 10.47 -21.48 24.07
N PRO A 249 9.26 -21.99 23.77
CA PRO A 249 8.55 -21.86 22.51
C PRO A 249 8.04 -20.44 22.27
N GLY A 250 7.88 -20.05 20.99
CA GLY A 250 7.43 -18.72 20.61
C GLY A 250 6.74 -18.67 19.25
N LYS A 251 5.87 -17.67 19.10
CA LYS A 251 5.18 -17.36 17.85
C LYS A 251 5.25 -15.85 17.63
N TYR A 252 5.82 -15.44 16.54
CA TYR A 252 6.05 -14.04 16.25
C TYR A 252 5.64 -13.71 14.82
N PHE A 253 5.11 -12.51 14.60
CA PHE A 253 4.79 -12.02 13.26
C PHE A 253 5.05 -10.53 13.11
N GLY A 254 5.18 -10.06 11.89
CA GLY A 254 5.27 -8.65 11.57
C GLY A 254 4.65 -8.35 10.21
N ILE A 255 4.16 -7.14 10.03
CA ILE A 255 3.76 -6.61 8.74
C ILE A 255 4.82 -5.65 8.27
N ALA A 256 5.65 -6.12 7.34
CA ALA A 256 6.85 -5.45 6.87
C ALA A 256 6.61 -4.74 5.54
N ARG A 257 6.90 -3.45 5.46
CA ARG A 257 7.03 -2.75 4.18
C ARG A 257 8.39 -3.07 3.59
N CYS A 258 8.42 -3.58 2.36
CA CYS A 258 9.61 -3.98 1.63
C CYS A 258 9.75 -3.20 0.34
N PHE A 259 10.96 -3.13 -0.21
CA PHE A 259 11.30 -2.28 -1.34
C PHE A 259 12.10 -3.07 -2.37
N ARG A 260 11.63 -3.11 -3.62
CA ARG A 260 12.34 -3.75 -4.75
C ARG A 260 12.24 -2.86 -5.98
N TYR A 261 13.30 -2.85 -6.78
CA TYR A 261 13.32 -2.09 -8.03
C TYR A 261 12.63 -2.90 -9.15
N ASP A 262 11.36 -3.23 -8.94
CA ASP A 262 10.55 -3.97 -9.89
C ASP A 262 9.82 -3.04 -10.87
N LYS A 263 9.53 -3.58 -12.06
CA LYS A 263 8.66 -2.89 -13.01
C LYS A 263 7.23 -2.88 -12.48
N VAL A 264 6.69 -1.67 -12.27
CA VAL A 264 5.33 -1.49 -11.76
C VAL A 264 4.29 -1.97 -12.77
N ASP A 265 3.49 -2.94 -12.38
CA ASP A 265 2.35 -3.48 -13.15
C ASP A 265 1.14 -3.79 -12.24
N ALA A 266 0.20 -4.61 -12.70
CA ALA A 266 -0.99 -4.98 -11.93
C ALA A 266 -0.69 -5.87 -10.72
N THR A 267 0.48 -6.52 -10.68
CA THR A 267 0.88 -7.53 -9.68
C THR A 267 2.20 -7.19 -8.97
N HIS A 268 2.89 -6.13 -9.39
CA HIS A 268 4.17 -5.69 -8.83
C HIS A 268 4.17 -4.18 -8.59
N LEU A 269 4.71 -3.79 -7.45
CA LEU A 269 4.97 -2.40 -7.06
C LEU A 269 6.43 -2.24 -6.61
N SER A 270 6.94 -1.02 -6.62
CA SER A 270 8.28 -0.70 -6.12
C SER A 270 8.42 -0.84 -4.62
N ASP A 271 7.32 -0.78 -3.89
CA ASP A 271 7.21 -1.06 -2.48
C ASP A 271 5.91 -1.82 -2.21
N PHE A 272 5.96 -2.74 -1.27
CA PHE A 272 4.86 -3.64 -0.97
C PHE A 272 4.95 -4.10 0.48
N TYR A 273 3.86 -4.67 0.98
CA TYR A 273 3.83 -5.22 2.32
C TYR A 273 3.88 -6.76 2.29
N GLN A 274 4.69 -7.32 3.18
CA GLN A 274 4.71 -8.74 3.51
C GLN A 274 4.25 -8.96 4.94
N THR A 275 3.49 -10.04 5.18
CA THR A 275 3.35 -10.57 6.53
C THR A 275 4.41 -11.64 6.70
N GLU A 276 5.32 -11.38 7.61
CA GLU A 276 6.36 -12.30 8.05
C GLU A 276 5.94 -13.01 9.30
N GLY A 277 6.48 -14.18 9.53
CA GLY A 277 6.28 -14.83 10.81
C GLY A 277 7.20 -15.99 11.02
N ILE A 278 7.47 -16.25 12.31
CA ILE A 278 8.24 -17.39 12.76
C ILE A 278 7.54 -18.10 13.93
N VAL A 279 7.61 -19.41 13.92
CA VAL A 279 7.15 -20.27 15.02
C VAL A 279 8.29 -21.16 15.45
N LEU A 280 8.70 -21.03 16.73
CA LEU A 280 9.80 -21.79 17.32
C LEU A 280 9.27 -22.82 18.30
N GLY A 281 9.76 -24.02 18.23
CA GLY A 281 9.44 -25.08 19.18
C GLY A 281 9.83 -26.46 18.69
N GLU A 282 10.01 -27.39 19.63
CA GLU A 282 10.43 -28.78 19.35
C GLU A 282 9.46 -29.53 18.43
N GLU A 283 8.16 -29.22 18.49
CA GLU A 283 7.12 -29.89 17.71
C GLU A 283 6.84 -29.19 16.36
N ALA A 284 7.56 -28.10 16.05
CA ALA A 284 7.37 -27.36 14.81
C ALA A 284 7.77 -28.23 13.61
N ASN A 285 6.87 -28.40 12.66
CA ASN A 285 7.06 -29.27 11.49
C ASN A 285 6.34 -28.74 10.25
N LEU A 286 6.63 -29.34 9.08
CA LEU A 286 6.07 -28.94 7.81
C LEU A 286 4.53 -29.00 7.78
N LYS A 287 3.90 -29.99 8.45
CA LYS A 287 2.43 -30.09 8.46
C LYS A 287 1.79 -28.90 9.18
N THR A 288 2.40 -28.46 10.29
CA THR A 288 1.96 -27.25 11.01
C THR A 288 2.12 -26.01 10.12
N LEU A 289 3.23 -25.90 9.39
CA LEU A 289 3.47 -24.80 8.45
C LEU A 289 2.41 -24.76 7.35
N LEU A 290 2.11 -25.89 6.72
CA LEU A 290 1.07 -25.97 5.68
C LEU A 290 -0.31 -25.54 6.22
N GLY A 291 -0.64 -25.87 7.49
CA GLY A 291 -1.86 -25.39 8.14
C GLY A 291 -1.93 -23.86 8.26
N PHE A 292 -0.80 -23.19 8.58
CA PHE A 292 -0.75 -21.72 8.57
C PHE A 292 -0.92 -21.17 7.17
N LEU A 293 -0.28 -21.75 6.16
CA LEU A 293 -0.41 -21.31 4.78
C LEU A 293 -1.85 -21.46 4.26
N GLU A 294 -2.54 -22.52 4.63
CA GLU A 294 -3.96 -22.72 4.31
C GLU A 294 -4.82 -21.63 4.97
N MET A 295 -4.58 -21.33 6.23
CA MET A 295 -5.27 -20.23 6.93
C MET A 295 -5.08 -18.90 6.20
N PHE A 296 -3.86 -18.54 5.78
CA PHE A 296 -3.61 -17.33 5.01
C PHE A 296 -4.35 -17.32 3.67
N ALA A 297 -4.32 -18.43 2.95
CA ALA A 297 -4.94 -18.54 1.64
C ALA A 297 -6.48 -18.54 1.71
N VAL A 298 -7.08 -19.33 2.61
CA VAL A 298 -8.52 -19.55 2.66
C VAL A 298 -9.21 -18.54 3.58
N GLU A 299 -8.76 -18.41 4.84
CA GLU A 299 -9.50 -17.61 5.81
C GLU A 299 -9.21 -16.10 5.67
N ILE A 300 -7.99 -15.71 5.29
CA ILE A 300 -7.60 -14.30 5.19
C ILE A 300 -7.79 -13.80 3.75
N ALA A 301 -7.21 -14.47 2.75
CA ALA A 301 -7.35 -14.05 1.35
C ALA A 301 -8.70 -14.40 0.74
N GLY A 302 -9.43 -15.39 1.31
CA GLY A 302 -10.72 -15.86 0.79
C GLY A 302 -10.59 -16.66 -0.50
N ALA A 303 -9.46 -17.34 -0.73
CA ALA A 303 -9.24 -18.18 -1.89
C ALA A 303 -10.06 -19.45 -1.83
N THR A 304 -10.62 -19.86 -2.96
CA THR A 304 -11.37 -21.13 -3.11
C THR A 304 -10.50 -22.27 -3.62
N GLU A 305 -9.40 -21.96 -4.28
CA GLU A 305 -8.44 -22.92 -4.80
C GLU A 305 -7.03 -22.56 -4.34
N VAL A 306 -6.34 -23.50 -3.69
CA VAL A 306 -5.00 -23.34 -3.15
C VAL A 306 -4.10 -24.45 -3.68
N LYS A 307 -2.86 -24.14 -3.97
CA LYS A 307 -1.86 -25.09 -4.46
C LYS A 307 -0.54 -24.86 -3.73
N TYR A 308 0.06 -25.93 -3.23
CA TYR A 308 1.39 -25.93 -2.65
C TYR A 308 2.38 -26.51 -3.65
N VAL A 309 3.48 -25.82 -3.85
CA VAL A 309 4.54 -26.22 -4.78
C VAL A 309 5.85 -26.25 -4.02
N PRO A 310 6.71 -27.26 -4.19
CA PRO A 310 8.07 -27.22 -3.66
C PRO A 310 8.79 -25.98 -4.21
N GLY A 311 9.38 -25.18 -3.30
CA GLY A 311 10.16 -24.00 -3.62
C GLY A 311 11.62 -24.17 -3.26
N TYR A 312 12.43 -23.19 -3.58
CA TYR A 312 13.82 -23.09 -3.12
C TYR A 312 14.08 -21.68 -2.58
N PHE A 313 14.51 -21.63 -1.33
CA PHE A 313 15.04 -20.43 -0.70
C PHE A 313 16.36 -20.76 0.01
N PRO A 314 17.38 -19.89 -0.05
CA PRO A 314 18.69 -20.19 0.55
C PRO A 314 18.64 -20.47 2.06
N PHE A 315 17.66 -19.94 2.74
CA PHE A 315 17.52 -19.94 4.20
C PHE A 315 16.55 -20.99 4.76
N THR A 316 15.82 -21.73 3.91
CA THR A 316 14.85 -22.76 4.36
C THR A 316 15.10 -24.12 3.71
N GLU A 317 14.80 -25.21 4.46
CA GLU A 317 14.79 -26.59 3.99
C GLU A 317 13.92 -27.44 4.95
N PRO A 318 12.79 -28.01 4.52
CA PRO A 318 12.16 -27.85 3.20
C PRO A 318 11.58 -26.47 2.96
N SER A 319 11.41 -26.12 1.68
CA SER A 319 10.79 -24.89 1.22
C SER A 319 9.53 -25.18 0.43
N VAL A 320 8.52 -24.31 0.56
CA VAL A 320 7.23 -24.42 -0.11
C VAL A 320 6.75 -23.04 -0.56
N GLU A 321 6.15 -22.98 -1.73
CA GLU A 321 5.40 -21.82 -2.23
C GLU A 321 3.91 -22.10 -2.17
N VAL A 322 3.14 -21.12 -1.73
CA VAL A 322 1.68 -21.18 -1.76
C VAL A 322 1.14 -20.33 -2.91
N HIS A 323 0.33 -20.94 -3.75
CA HIS A 323 -0.33 -20.30 -4.88
C HIS A 323 -1.84 -20.32 -4.66
N ILE A 324 -2.51 -19.24 -5.04
CA ILE A 324 -3.97 -19.12 -5.01
C ILE A 324 -4.48 -18.74 -6.39
N LYS A 325 -5.74 -19.05 -6.66
CA LYS A 325 -6.37 -18.76 -7.94
C LYS A 325 -7.29 -17.55 -7.85
N HIS A 326 -6.88 -16.47 -8.51
CA HIS A 326 -7.72 -15.28 -8.65
C HIS A 326 -8.68 -15.43 -9.83
N PRO A 327 -9.95 -14.98 -9.71
CA PRO A 327 -10.95 -15.15 -10.77
C PRO A 327 -10.58 -14.55 -12.13
N VAL A 328 -9.77 -13.46 -12.14
CA VAL A 328 -9.40 -12.71 -13.34
C VAL A 328 -7.92 -12.93 -13.71
N LEU A 329 -7.02 -12.93 -12.71
CA LEU A 329 -5.56 -13.02 -12.93
C LEU A 329 -5.07 -14.47 -13.07
N GLY A 330 -5.91 -15.46 -12.74
CA GLY A 330 -5.51 -16.86 -12.74
C GLY A 330 -4.65 -17.24 -11.53
N TRP A 331 -3.80 -18.26 -11.68
CA TRP A 331 -2.89 -18.69 -10.63
C TRP A 331 -1.77 -17.70 -10.42
N PHE A 332 -1.53 -17.29 -9.18
CA PHE A 332 -0.36 -16.51 -8.80
C PHE A 332 0.16 -16.94 -7.43
N GLU A 333 1.45 -16.72 -7.22
CA GLU A 333 2.13 -16.97 -5.96
C GLU A 333 1.64 -15.98 -4.90
N LEU A 334 1.24 -16.50 -3.74
CA LEU A 334 0.90 -15.71 -2.56
C LEU A 334 2.15 -15.41 -1.74
N GLY A 335 3.05 -16.39 -1.59
CA GLY A 335 4.31 -16.24 -0.91
C GLY A 335 5.03 -17.56 -0.68
N GLY A 336 6.23 -17.46 -0.11
CA GLY A 336 7.10 -18.56 0.24
C GLY A 336 7.13 -18.84 1.74
N ALA A 337 7.44 -20.10 2.08
CA ALA A 337 7.58 -20.53 3.46
C ALA A 337 8.53 -21.74 3.56
N GLY A 338 8.96 -22.05 4.76
CA GLY A 338 9.82 -23.22 4.98
C GLY A 338 10.19 -23.40 6.46
N ILE A 339 11.08 -24.32 6.70
CA ILE A 339 11.76 -24.49 8.00
C ILE A 339 13.12 -23.86 7.88
N PHE A 340 13.48 -22.93 8.75
CA PHE A 340 14.79 -22.30 8.71
C PHE A 340 15.89 -23.35 8.92
N ARG A 341 16.91 -23.23 8.11
CA ARG A 341 18.10 -24.08 8.18
C ARG A 341 18.91 -23.80 9.44
N PRO A 342 19.65 -24.79 9.98
CA PRO A 342 20.56 -24.57 11.10
C PRO A 342 21.56 -23.44 10.89
N GLU A 343 21.95 -23.18 9.63
CA GLU A 343 22.85 -22.08 9.27
C GLU A 343 22.27 -20.69 9.50
N VAL A 344 20.93 -20.58 9.63
CA VAL A 344 20.22 -19.34 9.99
C VAL A 344 19.99 -19.27 11.50
N THR A 345 19.54 -20.38 12.11
CA THR A 345 19.07 -20.37 13.49
C THR A 345 20.18 -20.41 14.52
N LYS A 346 21.20 -21.27 14.30
CA LYS A 346 22.31 -21.44 15.26
C LYS A 346 23.18 -20.20 15.46
N PRO A 347 23.53 -19.41 14.43
CA PRO A 347 24.22 -18.13 14.64
C PRO A 347 23.46 -17.16 15.56
N MET A 348 22.13 -17.25 15.61
CA MET A 348 21.25 -16.44 16.43
C MET A 348 20.99 -17.07 17.82
N GLY A 349 21.60 -18.24 18.11
CA GLY A 349 21.46 -18.92 19.39
C GLY A 349 20.20 -19.79 19.53
N VAL A 350 19.54 -20.13 18.43
CA VAL A 350 18.31 -20.96 18.40
C VAL A 350 18.66 -22.37 17.87
N ASP A 351 18.35 -23.40 18.68
CA ASP A 351 18.67 -24.81 18.38
C ASP A 351 17.42 -25.71 18.28
N VAL A 352 16.24 -25.10 18.04
CA VAL A 352 14.99 -25.80 17.81
C VAL A 352 14.50 -25.53 16.40
N PRO A 353 13.61 -26.38 15.83
CA PRO A 353 12.97 -26.11 14.54
C PRO A 353 12.24 -24.76 14.55
N VAL A 354 12.40 -24.01 13.46
CA VAL A 354 11.76 -22.70 13.25
C VAL A 354 11.02 -22.71 11.92
N LEU A 355 9.69 -22.67 12.00
CA LEU A 355 8.85 -22.42 10.83
C LEU A 355 8.95 -20.95 10.46
N ALA A 356 9.01 -20.63 9.18
CA ALA A 356 9.06 -19.27 8.68
C ALA A 356 8.20 -19.12 7.43
N TRP A 357 7.61 -17.95 7.26
CA TRP A 357 6.88 -17.58 6.04
C TRP A 357 7.07 -16.10 5.74
N GLY A 358 7.03 -15.79 4.43
CA GLY A 358 6.96 -14.43 3.88
C GLY A 358 5.83 -14.36 2.86
N ILE A 359 4.68 -13.83 3.28
CA ILE A 359 3.47 -13.79 2.45
C ILE A 359 3.20 -12.36 1.99
N GLY A 360 3.03 -12.16 0.68
CA GLY A 360 2.68 -10.87 0.10
C GLY A 360 1.27 -10.44 0.51
N ILE A 361 1.17 -9.55 1.52
CA ILE A 361 -0.11 -9.13 2.08
C ILE A 361 -0.94 -8.32 1.09
N ASP A 362 -0.29 -7.57 0.20
CA ASP A 362 -0.95 -6.81 -0.86
C ASP A 362 -1.68 -7.73 -1.84
N ARG A 363 -1.07 -8.90 -2.14
CA ARG A 363 -1.69 -9.94 -2.97
C ARG A 363 -2.88 -10.60 -2.27
N MET A 364 -2.82 -10.82 -0.95
CA MET A 364 -3.99 -11.25 -0.18
C MET A 364 -5.10 -10.19 -0.23
N ALA A 365 -4.74 -8.93 -0.09
CA ALA A 365 -5.69 -7.81 -0.16
C ALA A 365 -6.38 -7.72 -1.53
N LEU A 366 -5.70 -8.01 -2.64
CA LEU A 366 -6.34 -8.11 -3.96
C LEU A 366 -7.52 -9.07 -3.95
N MET A 367 -7.33 -10.27 -3.41
CA MET A 367 -8.39 -11.27 -3.30
C MET A 367 -9.49 -10.82 -2.36
N ALA A 368 -9.14 -10.45 -1.13
CA ALA A 368 -10.08 -10.11 -0.07
C ALA A 368 -10.94 -8.89 -0.43
N LEU A 369 -10.35 -7.86 -1.06
CA LEU A 369 -11.02 -6.63 -1.46
C LEU A 369 -11.60 -6.68 -2.89
N LYS A 370 -11.44 -7.82 -3.59
CA LYS A 370 -11.92 -8.06 -4.97
C LYS A 370 -11.38 -7.02 -5.98
N LEU A 371 -10.09 -6.75 -5.92
CA LEU A 371 -9.37 -5.87 -6.82
C LEU A 371 -8.63 -6.67 -7.89
N ASN A 372 -8.31 -6.03 -9.00
CA ASN A 372 -7.60 -6.65 -10.12
C ASN A 372 -6.22 -6.00 -10.40
N ASP A 373 -5.86 -4.99 -9.61
CA ASP A 373 -4.64 -4.22 -9.82
C ASP A 373 -4.14 -3.70 -8.48
N LEU A 374 -2.90 -4.01 -8.11
CA LEU A 374 -2.28 -3.60 -6.85
C LEU A 374 -2.22 -2.07 -6.69
N ARG A 375 -2.09 -1.34 -7.80
CA ARG A 375 -2.07 0.13 -7.79
C ARG A 375 -3.36 0.74 -7.23
N GLU A 376 -4.45 -0.01 -7.26
CA GLU A 376 -5.72 0.44 -6.68
C GLU A 376 -5.67 0.49 -5.14
N LEU A 377 -4.85 -0.33 -4.48
CA LEU A 377 -4.69 -0.31 -3.02
C LEU A 377 -4.19 1.06 -2.52
N PHE A 378 -3.31 1.69 -3.30
CA PHE A 378 -2.65 2.95 -3.00
C PHE A 378 -3.19 4.12 -3.84
N SER A 379 -4.42 4.01 -4.35
CA SER A 379 -5.05 5.05 -5.16
C SER A 379 -5.16 6.37 -4.40
N SER A 380 -4.71 7.46 -5.01
CA SER A 380 -4.92 8.84 -4.53
C SER A 380 -6.32 9.37 -4.85
N ASP A 381 -7.14 8.64 -5.60
CA ASP A 381 -8.51 9.01 -5.92
C ASP A 381 -9.42 8.79 -4.70
N ILE A 382 -9.75 9.88 -4.02
CA ILE A 382 -10.56 9.88 -2.79
C ILE A 382 -11.93 9.23 -3.03
N GLU A 383 -12.53 9.43 -4.20
CA GLU A 383 -13.84 8.87 -4.50
C GLU A 383 -13.77 7.34 -4.60
N GLN A 384 -12.77 6.80 -5.29
CA GLN A 384 -12.54 5.35 -5.34
C GLN A 384 -12.30 4.77 -3.95
N VAL A 385 -11.47 5.43 -3.12
CA VAL A 385 -11.18 4.98 -1.76
C VAL A 385 -12.44 5.01 -0.88
N ARG A 386 -13.28 6.06 -0.99
CA ARG A 386 -14.51 6.19 -0.21
C ARG A 386 -15.60 5.20 -0.59
N LEU A 387 -15.69 4.82 -1.86
CA LEU A 387 -16.70 3.87 -2.36
C LEU A 387 -16.31 2.42 -2.10
N ARG A 388 -15.03 2.16 -1.88
CA ARG A 388 -14.53 0.81 -1.61
C ARG A 388 -15.03 0.31 -0.26
N LYS A 389 -15.74 -0.81 -0.27
CA LYS A 389 -16.24 -1.44 0.96
C LYS A 389 -15.18 -2.44 1.45
N ALA A 390 -14.68 -2.24 2.67
CA ALA A 390 -14.04 -3.33 3.38
C ALA A 390 -15.12 -4.38 3.71
N LYS A 391 -14.91 -5.63 3.32
CA LYS A 391 -15.60 -6.73 3.99
C LYS A 391 -14.76 -7.03 5.23
N ILE A 392 -15.27 -6.62 6.36
CA ILE A 392 -14.80 -7.06 7.67
C ILE A 392 -15.49 -8.37 7.99
#